data_1746732d2146e281cdf64ca40fb45fcd
#
_entry.id   1746732d2146e281cdf64ca40fb45fcd
#
_cell.length_a   1.000
_cell.length_b   1.000
_cell.length_c   1.000
_cell.angle_alpha   90.00
_cell.angle_beta   90.00
_cell.angle_gamma   90.00
#
_symmetry.space_group_name_H-M   'P 1'
#
loop_
_entity.id
_entity.type
_entity.pdbx_description
1 polymer ?
#
loop_
_entity_poly.entity_id
_entity_poly.type
_entity_poly.pdbx_seq_one_letter_code
_entity_poly.pdbx_strand_id
1 'polypeptide(L)'
;MARDTVLNKYRNVGICAHVDAGKTTTTERVLFYTGLSHKIGEVHDGAAVMDWMEQEQERGITITSAATTCFWSGMEQQYPQHRINIIDTPGHVDFTIEVERSLRVLDGAVVVFCGTSGVEPQSETVWRQANRYEVPRIVFVNKMDRAGANFERVVDQIKDRLQANVIPIQYNIGAEDDFKGVVDLINMRAIYWNEDDQGLTFDSKEIPDDLMDKCSKLREEMLEAAAEASEDLMDAYLESGELTPDQIKEGLRIRSLANEVILALCLSLIHI
;
A
#
# COMPACT_ATOMS: atom_id res chain seq x y z
N MET A 1 34.12 -3.60 5.28
CA MET A 1 33.52 -4.23 4.11
C MET A 1 32.94 -3.15 3.22
N ALA A 2 33.21 -3.20 1.92
CA ALA A 2 32.56 -2.29 0.96
C ALA A 2 31.06 -2.64 0.90
N ARG A 3 30.19 -1.64 0.74
CA ARG A 3 28.76 -1.87 0.56
C ARG A 3 28.50 -2.34 -0.86
N ASP A 4 27.76 -3.42 -1.04
CA ASP A 4 27.41 -3.95 -2.36
C ASP A 4 26.35 -3.10 -3.08
N THR A 5 25.58 -2.30 -2.35
CA THR A 5 24.55 -1.40 -2.89
C THR A 5 24.82 0.03 -2.43
N VAL A 6 24.71 1.00 -3.33
CA VAL A 6 24.88 2.43 -3.01
C VAL A 6 23.71 2.95 -2.17
N LEU A 7 23.96 3.91 -1.27
CA LEU A 7 22.97 4.36 -0.26
C LEU A 7 21.67 4.88 -0.86
N ASN A 8 21.74 5.59 -2.00
CA ASN A 8 20.55 6.14 -2.65
C ASN A 8 19.59 5.07 -3.22
N LYS A 9 20.02 3.79 -3.23
CA LYS A 9 19.21 2.65 -3.63
C LYS A 9 18.72 1.78 -2.46
N TYR A 10 18.93 2.22 -1.22
CA TYR A 10 18.33 1.59 -0.04
C TYR A 10 16.96 2.21 0.23
N ARG A 11 16.00 1.36 0.62
CA ARG A 11 14.67 1.78 1.11
C ARG A 11 14.31 0.94 2.32
N ASN A 12 14.02 1.60 3.42
CA ASN A 12 13.47 0.98 4.61
C ASN A 12 11.96 1.24 4.61
N VAL A 13 11.18 0.20 4.37
CA VAL A 13 9.73 0.29 4.25
C VAL A 13 9.09 -0.41 5.44
N GLY A 14 8.31 0.32 6.22
CA GLY A 14 7.53 -0.23 7.32
C GLY A 14 6.17 -0.73 6.84
N ILE A 15 5.72 -1.88 7.37
CA ILE A 15 4.34 -2.32 7.19
C ILE A 15 3.63 -2.19 8.53
N CYS A 16 2.64 -1.30 8.58
CA CYS A 16 1.88 -0.96 9.77
C CYS A 16 0.42 -1.34 9.57
N ALA A 17 -0.21 -1.94 10.57
CA ALA A 17 -1.61 -2.33 10.50
C ALA A 17 -2.18 -2.52 11.91
N HIS A 18 -3.50 -2.43 12.05
CA HIS A 18 -4.16 -3.00 13.22
C HIS A 18 -4.17 -4.53 13.16
N VAL A 19 -4.46 -5.16 14.29
CA VAL A 19 -4.58 -6.63 14.38
C VAL A 19 -5.60 -7.12 13.35
N ASP A 20 -5.29 -8.21 12.68
CA ASP A 20 -6.11 -8.85 11.64
C ASP A 20 -6.37 -8.02 10.36
N ALA A 21 -5.72 -6.88 10.12
CA ALA A 21 -5.85 -6.18 8.83
C ALA A 21 -5.17 -6.90 7.67
N GLY A 22 -4.29 -7.87 7.94
CA GLY A 22 -3.52 -8.60 6.94
C GLY A 22 -2.09 -8.12 6.78
N LYS A 23 -1.48 -7.61 7.86
CA LYS A 23 -0.08 -7.16 7.90
C LYS A 23 0.88 -8.27 7.45
N THR A 24 0.88 -9.41 8.13
CA THR A 24 1.74 -10.56 7.81
C THR A 24 1.48 -11.08 6.40
N THR A 25 0.22 -11.15 5.98
CA THR A 25 -0.14 -11.55 4.61
C THR A 25 0.45 -10.60 3.57
N THR A 26 0.42 -9.27 3.82
CA THR A 26 1.03 -8.26 2.94
C THR A 26 2.53 -8.49 2.84
N THR A 27 3.20 -8.70 3.97
CA THR A 27 4.65 -8.95 4.02
C THR A 27 5.01 -10.22 3.26
N GLU A 28 4.32 -11.34 3.52
CA GLU A 28 4.55 -12.62 2.83
C GLU A 28 4.37 -12.51 1.31
N ARG A 29 3.35 -11.75 0.85
CA ARG A 29 3.16 -11.48 -0.58
C ARG A 29 4.31 -10.67 -1.18
N VAL A 30 4.80 -9.65 -0.48
CA VAL A 30 5.98 -8.89 -0.93
C VAL A 30 7.20 -9.81 -1.05
N LEU A 31 7.43 -10.71 -0.08
CA LEU A 31 8.54 -11.67 -0.11
C LEU A 31 8.40 -12.66 -1.27
N PHE A 32 7.18 -13.10 -1.56
CA PHE A 32 6.90 -13.99 -2.69
C PHE A 32 7.18 -13.30 -4.03
N TYR A 33 6.61 -12.11 -4.29
CA TYR A 33 6.79 -11.40 -5.56
C TYR A 33 8.21 -10.89 -5.79
N THR A 34 8.99 -10.69 -4.73
CA THR A 34 10.42 -10.35 -4.84
C THR A 34 11.31 -11.58 -5.02
N GLY A 35 10.73 -12.78 -5.05
CA GLY A 35 11.45 -14.05 -5.24
C GLY A 35 12.27 -14.51 -4.03
N LEU A 36 12.04 -13.90 -2.86
CA LEU A 36 12.72 -14.30 -1.63
C LEU A 36 12.10 -15.56 -1.02
N SER A 37 10.77 -15.72 -1.14
CA SER A 37 10.03 -16.92 -0.77
C SER A 37 9.52 -17.63 -2.02
N HIS A 38 9.60 -18.96 -2.04
CA HIS A 38 9.05 -19.79 -3.12
C HIS A 38 7.59 -20.22 -2.88
N LYS A 39 7.06 -19.95 -1.69
CA LYS A 39 5.69 -20.22 -1.30
C LYS A 39 5.14 -19.03 -0.53
N ILE A 40 3.87 -18.77 -0.70
CA ILE A 40 3.16 -17.81 0.13
C ILE A 40 2.91 -18.48 1.47
N GLY A 41 3.53 -17.96 2.55
CA GLY A 41 3.28 -18.42 3.91
C GLY A 41 1.89 -17.96 4.37
N GLU A 42 1.05 -18.87 4.78
CA GLU A 42 -0.21 -18.56 5.42
C GLU A 42 -0.04 -18.51 6.93
N VAL A 43 -0.57 -17.46 7.57
CA VAL A 43 -0.49 -17.25 9.02
C VAL A 43 -1.15 -18.40 9.78
N HIS A 44 -2.25 -18.94 9.23
CA HIS A 44 -3.01 -20.04 9.83
C HIS A 44 -2.29 -21.39 9.83
N ASP A 45 -1.32 -21.56 8.93
CA ASP A 45 -0.55 -22.81 8.82
C ASP A 45 0.80 -22.75 9.56
N GLY A 46 1.10 -21.64 10.26
CA GLY A 46 2.37 -21.43 10.98
C GLY A 46 3.59 -21.38 10.06
N ALA A 47 3.39 -21.12 8.77
CA ALA A 47 4.41 -21.15 7.73
C ALA A 47 4.95 -19.74 7.36
N ALA A 48 4.53 -18.69 8.06
CA ALA A 48 4.96 -17.32 7.80
C ALA A 48 6.45 -17.13 8.14
N VAL A 49 7.23 -16.61 7.19
CA VAL A 49 8.68 -16.42 7.34
C VAL A 49 9.00 -15.32 8.36
N MET A 50 8.11 -14.35 8.53
CA MET A 50 8.35 -13.20 9.42
C MET A 50 7.94 -13.46 10.88
N ASP A 51 7.00 -14.35 11.14
CA ASP A 51 6.58 -14.73 12.49
C ASP A 51 7.46 -15.88 12.99
N TRP A 52 8.70 -15.57 13.38
CA TRP A 52 9.71 -16.57 13.75
C TRP A 52 9.62 -17.04 15.21
N MET A 53 8.91 -16.31 16.07
CA MET A 53 8.70 -16.69 17.46
C MET A 53 7.49 -17.61 17.59
N GLU A 54 7.61 -18.68 18.38
CA GLU A 54 6.51 -19.62 18.67
C GLU A 54 5.26 -18.89 19.22
N GLN A 55 5.46 -17.87 20.05
CA GLN A 55 4.38 -17.05 20.61
C GLN A 55 3.70 -16.15 19.56
N GLU A 56 4.39 -15.71 18.52
CA GLU A 56 3.83 -14.97 17.40
C GLU A 56 2.96 -15.89 16.54
N GLN A 57 3.45 -17.11 16.27
CA GLN A 57 2.73 -18.12 15.51
C GLN A 57 1.47 -18.61 16.25
N GLU A 58 1.56 -18.85 17.56
CA GLU A 58 0.42 -19.28 18.37
C GLU A 58 -0.69 -18.23 18.48
N ARG A 59 -0.32 -16.95 18.53
CA ARG A 59 -1.25 -15.83 18.73
C ARG A 59 -1.67 -15.12 17.46
N GLY A 60 -0.97 -15.38 16.33
CA GLY A 60 -1.19 -14.69 15.06
C GLY A 60 -0.91 -13.18 15.12
N ILE A 61 -0.03 -12.74 16.04
CA ILE A 61 0.34 -11.32 16.22
C ILE A 61 1.85 -11.15 16.20
N THR A 62 2.34 -10.10 15.55
CA THR A 62 3.76 -9.72 15.61
C THR A 62 4.08 -9.06 16.94
N ILE A 63 5.03 -9.60 17.67
CA ILE A 63 5.49 -9.11 18.97
C ILE A 63 6.77 -8.28 18.81
N THR A 64 7.70 -8.76 17.99
CA THR A 64 9.01 -8.14 17.78
C THR A 64 9.11 -7.64 16.34
N SER A 65 9.68 -6.44 16.15
CA SER A 65 9.94 -5.94 14.79
C SER A 65 10.93 -6.85 14.08
N ALA A 66 10.52 -7.45 12.98
CA ALA A 66 11.37 -8.24 12.10
C ALA A 66 11.77 -7.41 10.87
N ALA A 67 13.00 -7.58 10.41
CA ALA A 67 13.48 -6.90 9.20
C ALA A 67 13.98 -7.94 8.20
N THR A 68 13.42 -7.92 7.01
CA THR A 68 13.87 -8.79 5.91
C THR A 68 14.28 -7.94 4.72
N THR A 69 15.36 -8.34 4.06
CA THR A 69 15.88 -7.63 2.89
C THR A 69 15.45 -8.33 1.61
N CYS A 70 14.85 -7.58 0.70
CA CYS A 70 14.58 -8.04 -0.67
C CYS A 70 15.18 -7.07 -1.70
N PHE A 71 15.23 -7.50 -2.95
CA PHE A 71 15.70 -6.70 -4.07
C PHE A 71 14.59 -6.57 -5.10
N TRP A 72 14.36 -5.36 -5.57
CA TRP A 72 13.28 -5.08 -6.51
C TRP A 72 13.72 -4.14 -7.63
N SER A 73 13.33 -4.47 -8.85
CA SER A 73 13.58 -3.69 -10.07
C SER A 73 12.34 -3.51 -10.95
N GLY A 74 11.16 -3.86 -10.42
CA GLY A 74 9.90 -3.96 -11.18
C GLY A 74 9.65 -5.39 -11.68
N MET A 75 8.42 -5.73 -12.01
CA MET A 75 8.05 -7.06 -12.54
C MET A 75 8.81 -7.39 -13.82
N GLU A 76 8.95 -6.41 -14.71
CA GLU A 76 9.68 -6.52 -15.99
C GLU A 76 11.12 -5.99 -15.91
N GLN A 77 11.66 -5.83 -14.72
CA GLN A 77 12.99 -5.26 -14.45
C GLN A 77 13.22 -3.87 -15.10
N GLN A 78 12.15 -3.10 -15.26
CA GLN A 78 12.14 -1.79 -15.93
C GLN A 78 12.78 -0.67 -15.09
N TYR A 79 13.06 -0.91 -13.81
CA TYR A 79 13.67 0.05 -12.90
C TYR A 79 15.06 -0.37 -12.44
N PRO A 80 15.93 0.57 -12.03
CA PRO A 80 17.18 0.22 -11.37
C PRO A 80 16.90 -0.57 -10.09
N GLN A 81 17.65 -1.66 -9.87
CA GLN A 81 17.48 -2.49 -8.68
C GLN A 81 17.67 -1.69 -7.40
N HIS A 82 16.70 -1.79 -6.50
CA HIS A 82 16.74 -1.24 -5.15
C HIS A 82 16.83 -2.37 -4.12
N ARG A 83 17.58 -2.12 -3.07
CA ARG A 83 17.56 -2.94 -1.86
C ARG A 83 16.47 -2.41 -0.95
N ILE A 84 15.47 -3.22 -0.70
CA ILE A 84 14.32 -2.87 0.14
C ILE A 84 14.41 -3.70 1.42
N ASN A 85 14.49 -3.03 2.56
CA ASN A 85 14.37 -3.66 3.85
C ASN A 85 12.91 -3.51 4.29
N ILE A 86 12.19 -4.60 4.33
CA ILE A 86 10.83 -4.64 4.88
C ILE A 86 10.92 -4.79 6.38
N ILE A 87 10.37 -3.82 7.09
CA ILE A 87 10.34 -3.79 8.56
C ILE A 87 8.90 -4.03 8.99
N ASP A 88 8.65 -5.22 9.49
CA ASP A 88 7.36 -5.58 10.05
C ASP A 88 7.23 -4.98 11.45
N THR A 89 6.24 -4.10 11.66
CA THR A 89 6.05 -3.40 12.93
C THR A 89 4.92 -4.06 13.73
N PRO A 90 5.07 -4.22 15.07
CA PRO A 90 3.97 -4.70 15.90
C PRO A 90 2.72 -3.83 15.73
N GLY A 91 1.55 -4.48 15.59
CA GLY A 91 0.26 -3.79 15.45
C GLY A 91 -0.45 -3.49 16.77
N HIS A 92 0.06 -4.02 17.89
CA HIS A 92 -0.60 -3.92 19.19
C HIS A 92 -0.12 -2.71 20.00
N VAL A 93 -1.05 -2.06 20.71
CA VAL A 93 -0.76 -0.85 21.50
C VAL A 93 0.28 -1.05 22.60
N ASP A 94 0.45 -2.26 23.11
CA ASP A 94 1.43 -2.58 24.14
C ASP A 94 2.88 -2.47 23.67
N PHE A 95 3.12 -2.48 22.36
CA PHE A 95 4.45 -2.43 21.74
C PHE A 95 4.81 -1.06 21.16
N THR A 96 4.32 0.00 21.77
CA THR A 96 4.51 1.39 21.31
C THR A 96 5.98 1.77 21.12
N ILE A 97 6.89 1.29 21.97
CA ILE A 97 8.32 1.60 21.91
C ILE A 97 8.97 0.95 20.68
N GLU A 98 8.61 -0.29 20.36
CA GLU A 98 9.10 -1.02 19.19
C GLU A 98 8.64 -0.33 17.89
N VAL A 99 7.39 0.10 17.85
CA VAL A 99 6.84 0.89 16.73
C VAL A 99 7.60 2.20 16.56
N GLU A 100 7.82 2.96 17.64
CA GLU A 100 8.57 4.22 17.59
C GLU A 100 10.02 4.04 17.15
N ARG A 101 10.69 2.97 17.58
CA ARG A 101 12.05 2.66 17.14
C ARG A 101 12.11 2.35 15.64
N SER A 102 11.15 1.59 15.15
CA SER A 102 11.03 1.27 13.73
C SER A 102 10.78 2.52 12.90
N LEU A 103 9.82 3.36 13.27
CA LEU A 103 9.48 4.58 12.54
C LEU A 103 10.67 5.54 12.32
N ARG A 104 11.65 5.56 13.23
CA ARG A 104 12.84 6.44 13.12
C ARG A 104 13.78 6.09 11.98
N VAL A 105 13.72 4.88 11.47
CA VAL A 105 14.63 4.38 10.42
C VAL A 105 13.92 4.17 9.08
N LEU A 106 12.60 4.41 9.02
CA LEU A 106 11.82 4.22 7.81
C LEU A 106 12.01 5.38 6.83
N ASP A 107 12.16 5.03 5.56
CA ASP A 107 12.05 5.97 4.42
C ASP A 107 10.58 6.15 3.99
N GLY A 108 9.71 5.22 4.35
CA GLY A 108 8.28 5.25 4.09
C GLY A 108 7.55 4.08 4.74
N ALA A 109 6.23 4.15 4.78
CA ALA A 109 5.39 3.10 5.36
C ALA A 109 4.20 2.73 4.46
N VAL A 110 3.79 1.48 4.54
CA VAL A 110 2.49 0.99 4.04
C VAL A 110 1.59 0.78 5.24
N VAL A 111 0.50 1.54 5.30
CA VAL A 111 -0.50 1.39 6.36
C VAL A 111 -1.67 0.58 5.82
N VAL A 112 -1.82 -0.64 6.34
CA VAL A 112 -2.87 -1.57 5.89
C VAL A 112 -4.12 -1.39 6.73
N PHE A 113 -5.23 -1.09 6.07
CA PHE A 113 -6.56 -1.04 6.66
C PHE A 113 -7.40 -2.21 6.20
N CYS A 114 -8.34 -2.65 7.01
CA CYS A 114 -9.33 -3.66 6.62
C CYS A 114 -10.52 -2.98 5.94
N GLY A 115 -10.95 -3.47 4.78
CA GLY A 115 -12.12 -2.97 4.04
C GLY A 115 -13.42 -3.02 4.83
N THR A 116 -13.51 -3.95 5.81
CA THR A 116 -14.70 -4.10 6.67
C THR A 116 -14.64 -3.25 7.95
N SER A 117 -13.51 -3.26 8.66
CA SER A 117 -13.36 -2.52 9.94
C SER A 117 -13.04 -1.05 9.72
N GLY A 118 -12.27 -0.71 8.69
CA GLY A 118 -11.81 0.64 8.42
C GLY A 118 -10.79 1.13 9.45
N VAL A 119 -10.97 2.38 9.93
CA VAL A 119 -10.07 3.01 10.89
C VAL A 119 -10.42 2.57 12.31
N GLU A 120 -9.49 1.92 12.99
CA GLU A 120 -9.58 1.48 14.38
C GLU A 120 -8.69 2.31 15.31
N PRO A 121 -8.91 2.30 16.65
CA PRO A 121 -8.10 3.07 17.61
C PRO A 121 -6.59 2.76 17.52
N GLN A 122 -6.22 1.52 17.19
CA GLN A 122 -4.83 1.12 16.99
C GLN A 122 -4.23 1.81 15.76
N SER A 123 -4.99 1.89 14.67
CA SER A 123 -4.59 2.61 13.46
C SER A 123 -4.35 4.09 13.74
N GLU A 124 -5.22 4.73 14.55
CA GLU A 124 -5.06 6.14 14.93
C GLU A 124 -3.77 6.37 15.73
N THR A 125 -3.41 5.42 16.59
CA THR A 125 -2.18 5.52 17.41
C THR A 125 -0.95 5.47 16.53
N VAL A 126 -0.85 4.47 15.65
CA VAL A 126 0.26 4.31 14.71
C VAL A 126 0.34 5.51 13.75
N TRP A 127 -0.81 6.00 13.29
CA TRP A 127 -0.90 7.18 12.42
C TRP A 127 -0.33 8.43 13.06
N ARG A 128 -0.69 8.70 14.32
CA ARG A 128 -0.15 9.84 15.11
C ARG A 128 1.36 9.72 15.31
N GLN A 129 1.87 8.52 15.55
CA GLN A 129 3.31 8.28 15.65
C GLN A 129 4.00 8.54 14.31
N ALA A 130 3.46 8.03 13.19
CA ALA A 130 4.00 8.29 11.87
C ALA A 130 3.99 9.78 11.50
N ASN A 131 2.96 10.55 11.92
CA ASN A 131 2.95 12.00 11.79
C ASN A 131 4.08 12.66 12.58
N ARG A 132 4.30 12.22 13.83
CA ARG A 132 5.34 12.76 14.70
C ARG A 132 6.76 12.57 14.14
N TYR A 133 6.99 11.46 13.44
CA TYR A 133 8.27 11.14 12.80
C TYR A 133 8.33 11.54 11.33
N GLU A 134 7.31 12.22 10.82
CA GLU A 134 7.19 12.70 9.43
C GLU A 134 7.43 11.59 8.40
N VAL A 135 7.00 10.36 8.71
CA VAL A 135 7.17 9.21 7.81
C VAL A 135 6.17 9.29 6.67
N PRO A 136 6.63 9.43 5.41
CA PRO A 136 5.77 9.34 4.24
C PRO A 136 5.08 7.98 4.18
N ARG A 137 3.80 7.94 3.76
CA ARG A 137 3.07 6.69 3.76
C ARG A 137 2.06 6.59 2.64
N ILE A 138 1.78 5.35 2.28
CA ILE A 138 0.65 4.98 1.43
C ILE A 138 -0.34 4.15 2.23
N VAL A 139 -1.59 4.20 1.84
CA VAL A 139 -2.68 3.41 2.43
C VAL A 139 -2.98 2.24 1.51
N PHE A 140 -3.15 1.08 2.11
CA PHE A 140 -3.56 -0.13 1.44
C PHE A 140 -4.81 -0.70 2.12
N VAL A 141 -5.95 -0.66 1.44
CA VAL A 141 -7.22 -1.21 1.92
C VAL A 141 -7.33 -2.65 1.46
N ASN A 142 -7.14 -3.57 2.38
CA ASN A 142 -7.14 -5.01 2.18
C ASN A 142 -8.50 -5.65 2.53
N LYS A 143 -8.68 -6.91 2.17
CA LYS A 143 -9.88 -7.71 2.44
C LYS A 143 -11.12 -7.14 1.77
N MET A 144 -10.98 -6.70 0.52
CA MET A 144 -12.09 -6.21 -0.29
C MET A 144 -13.07 -7.33 -0.69
N ASP A 145 -12.67 -8.59 -0.51
CA ASP A 145 -13.44 -9.82 -0.67
C ASP A 145 -14.41 -10.11 0.46
N ARG A 146 -14.25 -9.48 1.61
CA ARG A 146 -15.07 -9.81 2.79
C ARG A 146 -16.41 -9.10 2.80
N ALA A 147 -17.45 -9.78 3.31
CA ALA A 147 -18.78 -9.20 3.49
C ALA A 147 -18.72 -7.90 4.32
N GLY A 148 -19.31 -6.82 3.82
CA GLY A 148 -19.27 -5.48 4.41
C GLY A 148 -18.02 -4.67 4.05
N ALA A 149 -17.17 -5.15 3.14
CA ALA A 149 -16.03 -4.38 2.64
C ALA A 149 -16.48 -3.20 1.77
N ASN A 150 -15.92 -2.02 2.05
CA ASN A 150 -16.24 -0.81 1.31
C ASN A 150 -15.04 0.15 1.30
N PHE A 151 -14.43 0.31 0.15
CA PHE A 151 -13.25 1.14 -0.04
C PHE A 151 -13.52 2.63 0.23
N GLU A 152 -14.60 3.18 -0.33
CA GLU A 152 -14.96 4.59 -0.19
C GLU A 152 -15.17 4.94 1.29
N ARG A 153 -15.93 4.11 2.01
CA ARG A 153 -16.14 4.30 3.45
C ARG A 153 -14.84 4.34 4.23
N VAL A 154 -13.87 3.48 3.90
CA VAL A 154 -12.56 3.48 4.57
C VAL A 154 -11.77 4.74 4.24
N VAL A 155 -11.77 5.18 2.97
CA VAL A 155 -11.13 6.43 2.54
C VAL A 155 -11.75 7.63 3.27
N ASP A 156 -13.07 7.70 3.37
CA ASP A 156 -13.77 8.77 4.09
C ASP A 156 -13.43 8.76 5.59
N GLN A 157 -13.38 7.57 6.21
CA GLN A 157 -12.95 7.47 7.61
C GLN A 157 -11.50 7.95 7.82
N ILE A 158 -10.60 7.70 6.88
CA ILE A 158 -9.23 8.20 6.97
C ILE A 158 -9.20 9.72 6.84
N LYS A 159 -9.97 10.29 5.90
CA LYS A 159 -10.13 11.75 5.76
C LYS A 159 -10.69 12.37 7.06
N ASP A 160 -11.76 11.81 7.59
CA ASP A 160 -12.49 12.38 8.74
C ASP A 160 -11.78 12.15 10.07
N ARG A 161 -11.36 10.93 10.37
CA ARG A 161 -10.81 10.57 11.70
C ARG A 161 -9.32 10.84 11.82
N LEU A 162 -8.56 10.65 10.71
CA LEU A 162 -7.11 10.85 10.70
C LEU A 162 -6.71 12.22 10.13
N GLN A 163 -7.68 13.02 9.67
CA GLN A 163 -7.49 14.35 9.08
C GLN A 163 -6.43 14.33 7.95
N ALA A 164 -6.48 13.30 7.12
CA ALA A 164 -5.52 13.07 6.05
C ALA A 164 -6.10 13.43 4.68
N ASN A 165 -5.31 14.08 3.85
CA ASN A 165 -5.65 14.32 2.45
C ASN A 165 -5.37 13.05 1.64
N VAL A 166 -6.40 12.20 1.49
CA VAL A 166 -6.29 10.88 0.84
C VAL A 166 -6.71 10.98 -0.62
N ILE A 167 -5.82 10.54 -1.49
CA ILE A 167 -6.03 10.50 -2.94
C ILE A 167 -6.05 9.03 -3.39
N PRO A 168 -7.21 8.48 -3.79
CA PRO A 168 -7.28 7.16 -4.41
C PRO A 168 -6.51 7.13 -5.73
N ILE A 169 -5.64 6.14 -5.91
CA ILE A 169 -4.95 5.86 -7.18
C ILE A 169 -5.45 4.58 -7.82
N GLN A 170 -6.32 3.86 -7.11
CA GLN A 170 -7.04 2.69 -7.58
C GLN A 170 -8.50 2.76 -7.12
N TYR A 171 -9.36 2.03 -7.82
CA TYR A 171 -10.75 1.79 -7.43
C TYR A 171 -11.11 0.32 -7.61
N ASN A 172 -11.90 -0.27 -6.71
CA ASN A 172 -12.24 -1.68 -6.77
C ASN A 172 -13.28 -1.99 -7.86
N ILE A 173 -13.12 -3.14 -8.52
CA ILE A 173 -14.10 -3.72 -9.44
C ILE A 173 -14.87 -4.80 -8.68
N GLY A 174 -16.10 -4.47 -8.30
CA GLY A 174 -16.86 -5.30 -7.37
C GLY A 174 -16.37 -5.18 -5.93
N ALA A 175 -17.07 -5.81 -5.02
CA ALA A 175 -16.71 -5.92 -3.60
C ALA A 175 -17.30 -7.22 -3.05
N GLU A 176 -16.83 -7.67 -1.89
CA GLU A 176 -17.25 -8.91 -1.26
C GLU A 176 -17.00 -10.11 -2.20
N ASP A 177 -17.96 -11.04 -2.31
CA ASP A 177 -17.85 -12.21 -3.21
C ASP A 177 -17.76 -11.82 -4.71
N ASP A 178 -18.13 -10.59 -5.06
CA ASP A 178 -18.05 -10.06 -6.43
C ASP A 178 -16.75 -9.28 -6.71
N PHE A 179 -15.79 -9.24 -5.79
CA PHE A 179 -14.49 -8.61 -6.02
C PHE A 179 -13.73 -9.35 -7.13
N LYS A 180 -13.35 -8.64 -8.19
CA LYS A 180 -12.72 -9.21 -9.40
C LYS A 180 -11.38 -8.58 -9.74
N GLY A 181 -11.12 -7.38 -9.25
CA GLY A 181 -9.92 -6.64 -9.62
C GLY A 181 -9.98 -5.18 -9.22
N VAL A 182 -9.15 -4.37 -9.84
CA VAL A 182 -9.12 -2.92 -9.60
C VAL A 182 -9.03 -2.14 -10.90
N VAL A 183 -9.44 -0.88 -10.85
CA VAL A 183 -9.14 0.11 -11.87
C VAL A 183 -7.87 0.86 -11.45
N ASP A 184 -6.87 0.88 -12.30
CA ASP A 184 -5.73 1.78 -12.22
C ASP A 184 -6.14 3.16 -12.75
N LEU A 185 -6.28 4.13 -11.86
CA LEU A 185 -6.71 5.49 -12.21
C LEU A 185 -5.61 6.30 -12.91
N ILE A 186 -4.34 5.91 -12.77
CA ILE A 186 -3.23 6.57 -13.45
C ILE A 186 -3.27 6.27 -14.95
N ASN A 187 -3.50 5.02 -15.32
CA ASN A 187 -3.53 4.58 -16.71
C ASN A 187 -4.96 4.44 -17.28
N MET A 188 -5.99 4.59 -16.45
CA MET A 188 -7.40 4.38 -16.79
C MET A 188 -7.64 3.01 -17.43
N ARG A 189 -7.22 1.96 -16.72
CA ARG A 189 -7.35 0.56 -17.16
C ARG A 189 -7.85 -0.30 -16.01
N ALA A 190 -8.70 -1.27 -16.35
CA ALA A 190 -9.12 -2.33 -15.42
C ALA A 190 -8.06 -3.43 -15.39
N ILE A 191 -7.65 -3.83 -14.19
CA ILE A 191 -6.64 -4.86 -13.90
C ILE A 191 -7.33 -6.04 -13.25
N TYR A 192 -7.15 -7.23 -13.84
CA TYR A 192 -7.67 -8.50 -13.35
C TYR A 192 -6.49 -9.46 -13.19
N TRP A 193 -6.20 -9.89 -11.96
CA TRP A 193 -5.13 -10.84 -11.71
C TRP A 193 -5.52 -12.26 -12.10
N ASN A 194 -4.52 -13.05 -12.49
CA ASN A 194 -4.70 -14.45 -12.83
C ASN A 194 -4.53 -15.29 -11.56
N GLU A 195 -5.59 -15.96 -11.13
CA GLU A 195 -5.59 -16.80 -9.92
C GLU A 195 -4.72 -18.06 -10.10
N ASP A 196 -4.59 -18.57 -11.33
CA ASP A 196 -3.83 -19.81 -11.62
C ASP A 196 -2.34 -19.67 -11.29
N ASP A 197 -1.80 -18.46 -11.37
CA ASP A 197 -0.39 -18.17 -11.07
C ASP A 197 -0.20 -17.32 -9.80
N GLN A 198 -1.23 -17.26 -8.95
CA GLN A 198 -1.23 -16.51 -7.70
C GLN A 198 -0.96 -15.00 -7.91
N GLY A 199 -1.46 -14.45 -9.00
CA GLY A 199 -1.37 -13.02 -9.31
C GLY A 199 -0.01 -12.55 -9.85
N LEU A 200 0.84 -13.47 -10.29
CA LEU A 200 2.11 -13.11 -10.96
C LEU A 200 1.85 -12.44 -12.32
N THR A 201 0.75 -12.79 -12.98
CA THR A 201 0.32 -12.15 -14.23
C THR A 201 -1.06 -11.50 -14.04
N PHE A 202 -1.37 -10.56 -14.90
CA PHE A 202 -2.65 -9.87 -14.92
C PHE A 202 -3.08 -9.50 -16.35
N ASP A 203 -4.38 -9.40 -16.53
CA ASP A 203 -5.00 -8.87 -17.74
C ASP A 203 -5.31 -7.38 -17.54
N SER A 204 -5.00 -6.57 -18.55
CA SER A 204 -5.37 -5.16 -18.62
C SER A 204 -6.49 -4.98 -19.64
N LYS A 205 -7.67 -4.51 -19.19
CA LYS A 205 -8.89 -4.35 -20.00
C LYS A 205 -9.41 -2.92 -19.93
N GLU A 206 -10.45 -2.62 -20.71
CA GLU A 206 -11.20 -1.38 -20.58
C GLU A 206 -11.98 -1.36 -19.26
N ILE A 207 -12.20 -0.16 -18.73
CA ILE A 207 -12.99 0.02 -17.51
C ILE A 207 -14.45 -0.33 -17.79
N PRO A 208 -15.14 -1.09 -16.94
CA PRO A 208 -16.57 -1.33 -17.07
C PRO A 208 -17.36 -0.02 -17.13
N ASP A 209 -18.36 0.03 -18.01
CA ASP A 209 -19.14 1.25 -18.29
C ASP A 209 -19.80 1.83 -17.03
N ASP A 210 -20.26 0.97 -16.12
CA ASP A 210 -20.89 1.34 -14.86
C ASP A 210 -19.93 2.01 -13.85
N LEU A 211 -18.63 1.83 -14.02
CA LEU A 211 -17.59 2.42 -13.17
C LEU A 211 -16.93 3.66 -13.80
N MET A 212 -17.14 3.91 -15.10
CA MET A 212 -16.45 4.95 -15.84
C MET A 212 -16.65 6.35 -15.23
N ASP A 213 -17.89 6.72 -14.92
CA ASP A 213 -18.20 8.04 -14.34
C ASP A 213 -17.53 8.24 -12.99
N LYS A 214 -17.49 7.18 -12.16
CA LYS A 214 -16.86 7.24 -10.84
C LYS A 214 -15.34 7.34 -10.96
N CYS A 215 -14.75 6.51 -11.81
CA CYS A 215 -13.31 6.51 -12.04
C CYS A 215 -12.83 7.84 -12.64
N SER A 216 -13.63 8.45 -13.55
CA SER A 216 -13.30 9.75 -14.12
C SER A 216 -13.26 10.86 -13.07
N LYS A 217 -14.20 10.88 -12.12
CA LYS A 217 -14.19 11.86 -11.01
C LYS A 217 -12.99 11.67 -10.09
N LEU A 218 -12.69 10.43 -9.72
CA LEU A 218 -11.52 10.13 -8.87
C LEU A 218 -10.20 10.46 -9.58
N ARG A 219 -10.16 10.26 -10.92
CA ARG A 219 -9.02 10.67 -11.73
C ARG A 219 -8.84 12.19 -11.73
N GLU A 220 -9.92 12.95 -11.87
CA GLU A 220 -9.88 14.42 -11.83
C GLU A 220 -9.30 14.92 -10.49
N GLU A 221 -9.79 14.40 -9.35
CA GLU A 221 -9.23 14.69 -8.02
C GLU A 221 -7.72 14.33 -7.93
N MET A 222 -7.32 13.22 -8.54
CA MET A 222 -5.92 12.79 -8.58
C MET A 222 -5.06 13.70 -9.46
N LEU A 223 -5.56 14.14 -10.62
CA LEU A 223 -4.87 15.07 -11.54
C LEU A 223 -4.62 16.41 -10.86
N GLU A 224 -5.66 16.98 -10.22
CA GLU A 224 -5.56 18.22 -9.45
C GLU A 224 -4.49 18.08 -8.34
N ALA A 225 -4.56 16.98 -7.58
CA ALA A 225 -3.57 16.72 -6.54
C ALA A 225 -2.14 16.58 -7.08
N ALA A 226 -1.94 16.00 -8.25
CA ALA A 226 -0.64 15.88 -8.89
C ALA A 226 -0.14 17.24 -9.42
N ALA A 227 -1.02 18.02 -10.04
CA ALA A 227 -0.71 19.32 -10.61
C ALA A 227 -0.21 20.33 -9.56
N GLU A 228 -0.79 20.30 -8.36
CA GLU A 228 -0.40 21.18 -7.24
C GLU A 228 1.04 20.96 -6.73
N ALA A 229 1.76 19.96 -7.24
CA ALA A 229 3.13 19.66 -6.80
C ALA A 229 4.19 20.68 -7.31
N SER A 230 3.95 21.31 -8.46
CA SER A 230 4.86 22.32 -9.04
C SER A 230 4.15 23.22 -10.04
N GLU A 231 4.73 24.41 -10.30
CA GLU A 231 4.23 25.35 -11.30
C GLU A 231 4.18 24.70 -12.69
N ASP A 232 5.25 23.97 -13.09
CA ASP A 232 5.32 23.30 -14.40
C ASP A 232 4.20 22.26 -14.60
N LEU A 233 3.85 21.49 -13.56
CA LEU A 233 2.76 20.51 -13.61
C LEU A 233 1.40 21.19 -13.63
N MET A 234 1.25 22.29 -12.90
CA MET A 234 0.03 23.08 -12.89
C MET A 234 -0.21 23.72 -14.26
N ASP A 235 0.81 24.30 -14.86
CA ASP A 235 0.72 24.89 -16.20
C ASP A 235 0.37 23.84 -17.26
N ALA A 236 1.01 22.66 -17.22
CA ALA A 236 0.69 21.55 -18.12
C ALA A 236 -0.77 21.07 -17.97
N TYR A 237 -1.27 21.01 -16.73
CA TYR A 237 -2.67 20.64 -16.47
C TYR A 237 -3.66 21.71 -16.95
N LEU A 238 -3.36 22.99 -16.71
CA LEU A 238 -4.22 24.09 -17.16
C LEU A 238 -4.29 24.24 -18.69
N GLU A 239 -3.20 23.91 -19.40
CA GLU A 239 -3.13 23.96 -20.86
C GLU A 239 -3.91 22.82 -21.54
N SER A 240 -3.85 21.60 -21.00
CA SER A 240 -4.38 20.39 -21.65
C SER A 240 -5.60 19.78 -20.97
N GLY A 241 -5.85 20.10 -19.70
CA GLY A 241 -6.83 19.41 -18.86
C GLY A 241 -6.39 18.00 -18.42
N GLU A 242 -5.20 17.56 -18.79
CA GLU A 242 -4.68 16.22 -18.53
C GLU A 242 -3.18 16.27 -18.19
N LEU A 243 -2.70 15.23 -17.47
CA LEU A 243 -1.29 14.97 -17.23
C LEU A 243 -0.92 13.58 -17.74
N THR A 244 0.29 13.42 -18.23
CA THR A 244 0.81 12.10 -18.60
C THR A 244 0.98 11.22 -17.35
N PRO A 245 0.92 9.87 -17.48
CA PRO A 245 1.14 8.96 -16.35
C PRO A 245 2.43 9.23 -15.56
N ASP A 246 3.49 9.64 -16.23
CA ASP A 246 4.77 9.96 -15.58
C ASP A 246 4.71 11.27 -14.79
N GLN A 247 4.04 12.31 -15.33
CA GLN A 247 3.79 13.57 -14.63
C GLN A 247 2.89 13.36 -13.40
N ILE A 248 1.85 12.52 -13.51
CA ILE A 248 0.99 12.15 -12.36
C ILE A 248 1.83 11.50 -11.27
N LYS A 249 2.64 10.49 -11.63
CA LYS A 249 3.52 9.80 -10.68
C LYS A 249 4.51 10.73 -10.02
N GLU A 250 5.11 11.64 -10.79
CA GLU A 250 6.05 12.64 -10.28
C GLU A 250 5.38 13.59 -9.28
N GLY A 251 4.25 14.19 -9.64
CA GLY A 251 3.52 15.11 -8.78
C GLY A 251 3.03 14.46 -7.49
N LEU A 252 2.38 13.28 -7.59
CA LEU A 252 1.94 12.52 -6.43
C LEU A 252 3.12 12.09 -5.53
N ARG A 253 4.26 11.71 -6.12
CA ARG A 253 5.46 11.36 -5.37
C ARG A 253 6.01 12.54 -4.58
N ILE A 254 6.13 13.72 -5.19
CA ILE A 254 6.61 14.95 -4.52
C ILE A 254 5.74 15.23 -3.30
N ARG A 255 4.43 15.28 -3.47
CA ARG A 255 3.47 15.61 -2.40
C ARG A 255 3.36 14.52 -1.34
N SER A 256 3.44 13.25 -1.74
CA SER A 256 3.41 12.13 -0.78
C SER A 256 4.67 12.12 0.09
N LEU A 257 5.84 12.42 -0.46
CA LEU A 257 7.08 12.55 0.31
C LEU A 257 7.08 13.78 1.25
N ALA A 258 6.35 14.83 0.89
CA ALA A 258 6.10 15.99 1.74
C ALA A 258 5.00 15.77 2.80
N ASN A 259 4.36 14.60 2.82
CA ASN A 259 3.19 14.27 3.66
C ASN A 259 1.95 15.17 3.41
N GLU A 260 1.85 15.79 2.23
CA GLU A 260 0.71 16.62 1.83
C GLU A 260 -0.46 15.80 1.31
N VAL A 261 -0.18 14.66 0.67
CA VAL A 261 -1.17 13.70 0.21
C VAL A 261 -0.82 12.29 0.64
N ILE A 262 -1.85 11.47 0.82
CA ILE A 262 -1.73 10.04 1.15
C ILE A 262 -2.37 9.26 0.01
N LEU A 263 -1.58 8.45 -0.69
CA LEU A 263 -2.08 7.63 -1.79
C LEU A 263 -2.81 6.40 -1.25
N ALA A 264 -4.00 6.13 -1.77
CA ALA A 264 -4.80 4.97 -1.36
C ALA A 264 -4.96 3.96 -2.49
N LEU A 265 -4.69 2.71 -2.15
CA LEU A 265 -4.87 1.52 -2.98
C LEU A 265 -5.88 0.57 -2.32
N CYS A 266 -6.51 -0.29 -3.10
CA CYS A 266 -7.41 -1.31 -2.59
C CYS A 266 -7.14 -2.66 -3.26
N LEU A 267 -7.31 -3.74 -2.49
CA LEU A 267 -7.08 -5.09 -2.99
C LEU A 267 -7.70 -6.15 -2.07
N SER A 268 -7.74 -7.37 -2.58
CA SER A 268 -7.89 -8.58 -1.78
C SER A 268 -6.64 -9.45 -1.96
N LEU A 269 -5.84 -9.57 -0.91
CA LEU A 269 -4.57 -10.32 -0.98
C LEU A 269 -4.75 -11.83 -1.15
N ILE A 270 -5.94 -12.35 -0.98
CA ILE A 270 -6.23 -13.77 -1.21
C ILE A 270 -6.68 -14.07 -2.65
N HIS A 271 -7.04 -13.03 -3.43
CA HIS A 271 -7.48 -13.12 -4.82
C HIS A 271 -6.39 -12.69 -5.82
N ILE A 272 -5.16 -12.58 -5.35
CA ILE A 272 -3.99 -12.31 -6.20
C ILE A 272 -3.08 -13.52 -6.17
#